data_2f55804bb73b9934a372bba3e4cec0eb
#
_entry.id   2f55804bb73b9934a372bba3e4cec0eb
#
_cell.length_a   1.000
_cell.length_b   1.000
_cell.length_c   1.000
_cell.angle_alpha   90.00
_cell.angle_beta   90.00
_cell.angle_gamma   90.00
#
_symmetry.space_group_name_H-M   'P 1'
#
loop_
_entity.id
_entity.type
_entity.pdbx_description
1 polymer ?
#
loop_
_entity_poly.entity_id
_entity_poly.type
_entity_poly.pdbx_seq_one_letter_code
_entity_poly.pdbx_strand_id
1 'polypeptide(L)'
;PDGRDLLMVALEWSPRRQAVEWARELFARPRFRNHLGILLVHDYLLPSSLRDGQDGDRKRPGNPHWYKTGADGDAHDGEELWQALVRKTPNLRLVLNGHEMKTHVGYRNDENDVGHDVHQMLFNAQGLGGGSDHRGNGGDGWLRLLTFEPDGRTLSVRTFSPLRLKEGRPHYWDDPSWRFAVDLGG
;
A
#
# COMPACT_ATOMS: atom_id res chain seq x y z
N PRO A 1 -4.71 -12.17 -15.28
CA PRO A 1 -5.62 -13.22 -14.95
C PRO A 1 -6.95 -12.85 -15.59
N ASP A 2 -7.64 -13.77 -16.25
CA ASP A 2 -8.87 -13.57 -17.02
C ASP A 2 -8.90 -12.41 -18.05
N GLY A 3 -7.74 -11.89 -18.44
CA GLY A 3 -7.62 -10.80 -19.42
C GLY A 3 -7.79 -9.39 -18.88
N ARG A 4 -7.85 -9.19 -17.55
CA ARG A 4 -7.89 -7.84 -16.97
C ARG A 4 -6.49 -7.22 -16.95
N ASP A 5 -6.33 -6.08 -17.60
CA ASP A 5 -5.09 -5.31 -17.59
C ASP A 5 -4.88 -4.59 -16.25
N LEU A 6 -3.64 -4.47 -15.82
CA LEU A 6 -3.25 -3.74 -14.61
C LEU A 6 -2.61 -2.41 -14.96
N LEU A 7 -2.96 -1.35 -14.23
CA LEU A 7 -2.24 -0.08 -14.25
C LEU A 7 -1.63 0.15 -12.87
N MET A 8 -0.32 -0.02 -12.77
CA MET A 8 0.43 0.26 -11.55
C MET A 8 1.10 1.62 -11.64
N VAL A 9 0.84 2.47 -10.68
CA VAL A 9 1.41 3.81 -10.57
C VAL A 9 2.19 3.91 -9.26
N ALA A 10 3.47 4.24 -9.34
CA ALA A 10 4.30 4.50 -8.17
C ALA A 10 4.51 6.02 -8.03
N LEU A 11 4.26 6.56 -6.85
CA LEU A 11 4.53 7.94 -6.52
C LEU A 11 5.76 8.07 -5.63
N GLU A 12 6.36 9.25 -5.68
CA GLU A 12 7.45 9.63 -4.78
C GLU A 12 6.98 9.58 -3.32
N TRP A 13 7.92 9.48 -2.39
CA TRP A 13 7.61 9.68 -0.98
C TRP A 13 7.20 11.13 -0.74
N SER A 14 6.17 11.35 0.09
CA SER A 14 5.54 12.67 0.23
C SER A 14 5.09 13.26 -1.11
N PRO A 15 4.14 12.62 -1.83
CA PRO A 15 3.81 13.02 -3.18
C PRO A 15 3.37 14.48 -3.25
N ARG A 16 4.01 15.24 -4.11
CA ARG A 16 3.66 16.65 -4.35
C ARG A 16 2.40 16.75 -5.19
N ARG A 17 1.72 17.88 -5.08
CA ARG A 17 0.48 18.16 -5.81
C ARG A 17 0.56 17.81 -7.29
N GLN A 18 1.64 18.22 -7.95
CA GLN A 18 1.84 17.94 -9.39
C GLN A 18 1.91 16.43 -9.70
N ALA A 19 2.55 15.64 -8.84
CA ALA A 19 2.61 14.19 -9.00
C ALA A 19 1.23 13.54 -8.79
N VAL A 20 0.47 14.02 -7.82
CA VAL A 20 -0.91 13.58 -7.54
C VAL A 20 -1.84 13.92 -8.72
N GLU A 21 -1.77 15.13 -9.24
CA GLU A 21 -2.55 15.58 -10.41
C GLU A 21 -2.20 14.74 -11.65
N TRP A 22 -0.91 14.51 -11.92
CA TRP A 22 -0.46 13.66 -13.01
C TRP A 22 -1.01 12.23 -12.87
N ALA A 23 -0.97 11.64 -11.69
CA ALA A 23 -1.51 10.29 -11.46
C ALA A 23 -3.01 10.25 -11.71
N ARG A 24 -3.77 11.25 -11.22
CA ARG A 24 -5.21 11.36 -11.46
C ARG A 24 -5.54 11.45 -12.95
N GLU A 25 -4.82 12.29 -13.70
CA GLU A 25 -4.98 12.40 -15.15
C GLU A 25 -4.64 11.09 -15.86
N LEU A 26 -3.59 10.39 -15.41
CA LEU A 26 -3.19 9.13 -15.98
C LEU A 26 -4.28 8.05 -15.83
N PHE A 27 -4.81 7.88 -14.61
CA PHE A 27 -5.90 6.93 -14.33
C PHE A 27 -7.18 7.25 -15.11
N ALA A 28 -7.46 8.54 -15.34
CA ALA A 28 -8.64 9.01 -16.06
C ALA A 28 -8.57 8.80 -17.58
N ARG A 29 -7.42 8.45 -18.13
CA ARG A 29 -7.29 8.26 -19.61
C ARG A 29 -8.19 7.15 -20.11
N PRO A 30 -8.94 7.33 -21.20
CA PRO A 30 -9.89 6.33 -21.72
C PRO A 30 -9.31 4.93 -21.89
N ARG A 31 -8.05 4.83 -22.31
CA ARG A 31 -7.35 3.55 -22.50
C ARG A 31 -7.14 2.77 -21.21
N PHE A 32 -7.16 3.42 -20.04
CA PHE A 32 -6.91 2.80 -18.75
C PHE A 32 -8.17 2.62 -17.88
N ARG A 33 -9.31 3.11 -18.30
CA ARG A 33 -10.54 3.11 -17.49
C ARG A 33 -11.00 1.72 -17.02
N ASN A 34 -10.65 0.66 -17.79
CA ASN A 34 -11.00 -0.73 -17.48
C ASN A 34 -9.84 -1.50 -16.85
N HIS A 35 -8.67 -0.86 -16.65
CA HIS A 35 -7.54 -1.47 -15.96
C HIS A 35 -7.82 -1.48 -14.46
N LEU A 36 -7.38 -2.53 -13.79
CA LEU A 36 -7.33 -2.54 -12.34
C LEU A 36 -6.17 -1.66 -11.88
N GLY A 37 -6.50 -0.55 -11.23
CA GLY A 37 -5.52 0.43 -10.75
C GLY A 37 -4.88 0.02 -9.43
N ILE A 38 -3.56 0.15 -9.37
CA ILE A 38 -2.74 -0.11 -8.19
C ILE A 38 -1.88 1.12 -7.92
N LEU A 39 -1.98 1.70 -6.74
CA LEU A 39 -1.11 2.78 -6.28
C LEU A 39 -0.02 2.21 -5.37
N LEU A 40 1.23 2.50 -5.68
CA LEU A 40 2.37 2.26 -4.79
C LEU A 40 2.84 3.61 -4.24
N VAL A 41 2.94 3.71 -2.94
CA VAL A 41 3.44 4.89 -2.25
C VAL A 41 4.22 4.49 -1.01
N HIS A 42 5.21 5.28 -0.60
CA HIS A 42 6.08 4.90 0.50
C HIS A 42 5.35 4.89 1.85
N ASP A 43 4.58 5.94 2.13
CA ASP A 43 3.80 6.12 3.35
C ASP A 43 2.34 6.46 3.01
N TYR A 44 1.39 5.81 3.68
CA TYR A 44 -0.03 6.00 3.44
C TYR A 44 -0.90 5.49 4.58
N LEU A 45 -0.85 4.17 4.86
CA LEU A 45 -1.61 3.52 5.92
C LEU A 45 -0.70 3.25 7.11
N LEU A 46 -1.21 3.52 8.30
CA LEU A 46 -0.55 3.25 9.58
C LEU A 46 -0.84 1.82 10.08
N PRO A 47 -0.06 1.29 11.01
CA PRO A 47 -0.34 0.03 11.68
C PRO A 47 -1.69 -0.03 12.41
N SER A 48 -2.24 1.11 12.77
CA SER A 48 -3.59 1.24 13.35
C SER A 48 -4.72 1.07 12.33
N SER A 49 -4.38 0.89 11.04
CA SER A 49 -5.30 0.91 9.91
C SER A 49 -5.99 2.26 9.66
N LEU A 50 -5.51 3.33 10.28
CA LEU A 50 -5.83 4.70 9.90
C LEU A 50 -4.90 5.14 8.77
N ARG A 51 -5.37 6.01 7.89
CA ARG A 51 -4.47 6.70 6.96
C ARG A 51 -3.64 7.72 7.73
N ASP A 52 -2.40 7.89 7.33
CA ASP A 52 -1.55 8.92 7.94
C ASP A 52 -2.20 10.30 7.76
N GLY A 53 -2.25 11.07 8.84
CA GLY A 53 -2.92 12.37 8.90
C GLY A 53 -4.45 12.31 9.13
N GLN A 54 -5.09 11.15 9.14
CA GLN A 54 -6.54 11.02 9.31
C GLN A 54 -7.02 11.47 10.70
N ASP A 55 -6.21 11.31 11.72
CA ASP A 55 -6.47 11.78 13.09
C ASP A 55 -6.13 13.27 13.31
N GLY A 56 -5.61 13.94 12.27
CA GLY A 56 -5.15 15.33 12.32
C GLY A 56 -3.74 15.52 12.86
N ASP A 57 -3.04 14.44 13.27
CA ASP A 57 -1.67 14.53 13.78
C ASP A 57 -0.63 14.55 12.65
N ARG A 58 -0.44 15.72 12.06
CA ARG A 58 0.60 15.99 11.05
C ARG A 58 1.99 16.23 11.63
N LYS A 59 2.10 16.24 12.96
CA LYS A 59 3.39 16.42 13.65
C LYS A 59 4.00 15.09 14.07
N ARG A 60 3.34 14.00 13.80
CA ARG A 60 3.83 12.65 14.08
C ARG A 60 5.15 12.41 13.32
N PRO A 61 6.20 11.93 13.99
CA PRO A 61 7.41 11.49 13.30
C PRO A 61 7.06 10.42 12.27
N GLY A 62 7.46 10.65 11.02
CA GLY A 62 7.11 9.79 9.88
C GLY A 62 6.11 10.43 8.92
N ASN A 63 5.21 11.30 9.38
CA ASN A 63 4.28 12.02 8.50
C ASN A 63 5.05 12.95 7.53
N PRO A 64 4.66 13.01 6.25
CA PRO A 64 5.27 13.90 5.26
C PRO A 64 5.41 15.36 5.69
N HIS A 65 4.42 15.90 6.40
CA HIS A 65 4.47 17.28 6.88
C HIS A 65 5.47 17.50 8.02
N TRP A 66 5.74 16.46 8.82
CA TRP A 66 6.76 16.53 9.86
C TRP A 66 8.17 16.67 9.26
N TYR A 67 8.45 16.00 8.16
CA TYR A 67 9.74 16.08 7.45
C TYR A 67 9.93 17.38 6.68
N LYS A 68 8.88 18.20 6.55
CA LYS A 68 8.91 19.43 5.73
C LYS A 68 9.45 19.18 4.32
N THR A 69 9.12 18.02 3.77
CA THR A 69 9.45 17.66 2.40
C THR A 69 8.48 18.37 1.47
N GLY A 70 9.03 19.10 0.54
CA GLY A 70 8.23 19.94 -0.37
C GLY A 70 8.17 21.41 0.09
N ALA A 71 8.07 22.31 -0.87
CA ALA A 71 7.85 23.72 -0.61
C ALA A 71 6.42 23.93 -0.10
N ASP A 72 6.28 24.59 1.05
CA ASP A 72 5.04 25.23 1.51
C ASP A 72 3.76 24.37 1.50
N GLY A 73 3.83 23.13 2.03
CA GLY A 73 2.63 22.31 2.21
C GLY A 73 2.13 21.64 0.92
N ASP A 74 2.99 21.47 -0.07
CA ASP A 74 2.67 20.79 -1.31
C ASP A 74 2.67 19.26 -1.20
N ALA A 75 3.27 18.69 -0.13
CA ALA A 75 3.30 17.26 0.14
C ALA A 75 1.93 16.75 0.61
N HIS A 76 1.59 15.51 0.23
CA HIS A 76 0.37 14.84 0.67
C HIS A 76 0.72 13.71 1.63
N ASP A 77 0.02 13.67 2.77
CA ASP A 77 -0.05 12.50 3.64
C ASP A 77 -1.08 11.47 3.13
N GLY A 78 -1.26 10.38 3.88
CA GLY A 78 -2.15 9.30 3.46
C GLY A 78 -3.61 9.71 3.34
N GLU A 79 -4.13 10.56 4.26
CA GLU A 79 -5.50 11.05 4.18
C GLU A 79 -5.68 12.06 3.04
N GLU A 80 -4.70 12.93 2.82
CA GLU A 80 -4.74 13.88 1.70
C GLU A 80 -4.68 13.15 0.35
N LEU A 81 -3.89 12.08 0.23
CA LEU A 81 -3.87 11.22 -0.96
C LEU A 81 -5.22 10.52 -1.18
N TRP A 82 -5.86 10.04 -0.13
CA TRP A 82 -7.21 9.50 -0.21
C TRP A 82 -8.18 10.53 -0.78
N GLN A 83 -8.19 11.74 -0.23
CA GLN A 83 -9.11 12.81 -0.64
C GLN A 83 -8.81 13.37 -2.03
N ALA A 84 -7.54 13.49 -2.41
CA ALA A 84 -7.13 14.12 -3.66
C ALA A 84 -7.12 13.16 -4.86
N LEU A 85 -6.80 11.88 -4.65
CA LEU A 85 -6.57 10.90 -5.70
C LEU A 85 -7.42 9.64 -5.52
N VAL A 86 -7.24 8.90 -4.43
CA VAL A 86 -7.66 7.50 -4.34
C VAL A 86 -9.18 7.37 -4.44
N ARG A 87 -9.94 8.06 -3.58
CA ARG A 87 -11.40 7.97 -3.58
C ARG A 87 -12.05 8.50 -4.86
N LYS A 88 -11.37 9.39 -5.58
CA LYS A 88 -11.85 10.02 -6.83
C LYS A 88 -11.50 9.23 -8.09
N THR A 89 -10.82 8.11 -7.95
CA THR A 89 -10.33 7.31 -9.08
C THR A 89 -11.10 6.00 -9.18
N PRO A 90 -12.09 5.90 -10.09
CA PRO A 90 -13.03 4.76 -10.14
C PRO A 90 -12.38 3.39 -10.30
N ASN A 91 -11.30 3.33 -11.05
CA ASN A 91 -10.60 2.08 -11.37
C ASN A 91 -9.42 1.77 -10.42
N LEU A 92 -9.13 2.61 -9.42
CA LEU A 92 -8.09 2.33 -8.43
C LEU A 92 -8.68 1.44 -7.33
N ARG A 93 -8.15 0.23 -7.19
CA ARG A 93 -8.67 -0.82 -6.31
C ARG A 93 -7.68 -1.24 -5.21
N LEU A 94 -6.40 -0.93 -5.38
CA LEU A 94 -5.36 -1.28 -4.43
C LEU A 94 -4.46 -0.07 -4.12
N VAL A 95 -4.16 0.12 -2.83
CA VAL A 95 -3.08 1.01 -2.37
C VAL A 95 -2.12 0.19 -1.53
N LEU A 96 -0.84 0.22 -1.87
CA LEU A 96 0.20 -0.55 -1.20
C LEU A 96 1.27 0.41 -0.68
N ASN A 97 1.60 0.29 0.61
CA ASN A 97 2.64 1.10 1.23
C ASN A 97 3.52 0.32 2.21
N GLY A 98 4.63 0.93 2.59
CA GLY A 98 5.56 0.46 3.61
C GLY A 98 5.71 1.47 4.75
N HIS A 99 6.93 1.92 5.02
CA HIS A 99 7.36 2.93 5.98
C HIS A 99 7.20 2.53 7.45
N GLU A 100 6.01 2.28 7.91
CA GLU A 100 5.68 2.04 9.32
C GLU A 100 6.04 0.63 9.80
N MET A 101 6.65 0.52 11.00
CA MET A 101 7.28 -0.72 11.46
C MET A 101 6.60 -1.37 12.68
N LYS A 102 5.72 -0.68 13.42
CA LYS A 102 5.25 -1.17 14.74
C LYS A 102 4.68 -2.60 14.70
N THR A 103 3.58 -2.80 13.96
CA THR A 103 2.98 -4.13 13.76
C THR A 103 3.36 -4.73 12.41
N HIS A 104 4.13 -4.00 11.60
CA HIS A 104 4.61 -4.39 10.26
C HIS A 104 3.52 -4.54 9.21
N VAL A 105 2.27 -4.60 9.60
CA VAL A 105 1.11 -4.78 8.73
C VAL A 105 -0.03 -3.86 9.14
N GLY A 106 -0.85 -3.49 8.17
CA GLY A 106 -2.12 -2.81 8.34
C GLY A 106 -3.01 -3.11 7.14
N TYR A 107 -4.30 -3.14 7.37
CA TYR A 107 -5.29 -3.35 6.31
C TYR A 107 -6.52 -2.50 6.55
N ARG A 108 -7.03 -1.94 5.48
CA ARG A 108 -8.27 -1.16 5.46
C ARG A 108 -8.97 -1.34 4.13
N ASN A 109 -10.29 -1.34 4.16
CA ASN A 109 -11.15 -1.28 2.99
C ASN A 109 -12.12 -0.11 3.15
N ASP A 110 -12.19 0.77 2.16
CA ASP A 110 -13.19 1.83 2.06
C ASP A 110 -13.72 1.90 0.63
N GLU A 111 -14.96 2.30 0.47
CA GLU A 111 -15.55 2.57 -0.83
C GLU A 111 -15.05 3.92 -1.39
N ASN A 112 -14.74 3.94 -2.68
CA ASN A 112 -14.47 5.18 -3.41
C ASN A 112 -15.77 5.92 -3.77
N ASP A 113 -15.65 7.07 -4.43
CA ASP A 113 -16.81 7.94 -4.76
C ASP A 113 -17.84 7.29 -5.71
N VAL A 114 -17.52 6.15 -6.30
CA VAL A 114 -18.45 5.38 -7.16
C VAL A 114 -18.90 4.04 -6.53
N GLY A 115 -18.60 3.82 -5.25
CA GLY A 115 -19.05 2.65 -4.50
C GLY A 115 -18.19 1.40 -4.73
N HIS A 116 -16.99 1.53 -5.26
CA HIS A 116 -16.06 0.42 -5.39
C HIS A 116 -15.14 0.31 -4.18
N ASP A 117 -14.94 -0.90 -3.70
CA ASP A 117 -13.95 -1.20 -2.66
C ASP A 117 -12.54 -0.83 -3.09
N VAL A 118 -11.80 -0.17 -2.20
CA VAL A 118 -10.37 0.10 -2.32
C VAL A 118 -9.63 -0.53 -1.15
N HIS A 119 -8.89 -1.58 -1.43
CA HIS A 119 -8.10 -2.30 -0.43
C HIS A 119 -6.75 -1.61 -0.22
N GLN A 120 -6.51 -1.16 0.99
CA GLN A 120 -5.33 -0.39 1.39
C GLN A 120 -4.48 -1.26 2.31
N MET A 121 -3.22 -1.48 1.97
CA MET A 121 -2.37 -2.47 2.64
C MET A 121 -1.00 -1.89 3.00
N LEU A 122 -0.71 -1.84 4.29
CA LEU A 122 0.62 -1.64 4.81
C LEU A 122 1.35 -2.98 4.93
N PHE A 123 2.58 -3.03 4.44
CA PHE A 123 3.53 -4.10 4.75
C PHE A 123 4.95 -3.54 4.85
N ASN A 124 5.56 -3.67 6.02
CA ASN A 124 6.96 -3.31 6.23
C ASN A 124 7.65 -4.29 7.18
N ALA A 125 8.43 -5.20 6.64
CA ALA A 125 9.17 -6.20 7.41
C ALA A 125 10.50 -5.67 7.96
N GLN A 126 10.90 -4.43 7.71
CA GLN A 126 12.22 -3.89 8.03
C GLN A 126 12.63 -4.13 9.50
N GLY A 127 11.70 -4.03 10.44
CA GLY A 127 11.95 -4.26 11.87
C GLY A 127 11.97 -5.73 12.29
N LEU A 128 11.71 -6.67 11.37
CA LEU A 128 11.68 -8.10 11.67
C LEU A 128 13.05 -8.74 11.44
N GLY A 129 13.27 -9.81 12.18
CA GLY A 129 14.49 -10.61 12.06
C GLY A 129 15.72 -9.85 12.53
N GLY A 130 16.74 -10.55 12.90
CA GLY A 130 18.01 -9.94 13.21
C GLY A 130 19.00 -10.46 12.20
N GLY A 131 19.40 -9.69 11.24
CA GLY A 131 20.79 -9.77 10.84
C GLY A 131 21.59 -9.40 12.08
N SER A 132 22.65 -10.12 12.39
CA SER A 132 23.38 -10.09 13.65
C SER A 132 23.75 -8.69 14.17
N ASP A 133 23.83 -7.70 13.30
CA ASP A 133 24.33 -6.36 13.63
C ASP A 133 23.27 -5.27 13.53
N HIS A 134 22.04 -5.60 13.12
CA HIS A 134 21.03 -4.59 12.80
C HIS A 134 19.90 -4.46 13.83
N ARG A 135 19.99 -5.12 14.98
CA ARG A 135 19.01 -5.04 16.08
C ARG A 135 17.55 -5.16 15.60
N GLY A 136 17.29 -6.08 14.68
CA GLY A 136 15.98 -6.26 14.07
C GLY A 136 15.72 -5.41 12.82
N ASN A 137 16.75 -4.82 12.20
CA ASN A 137 16.61 -3.98 11.00
C ASN A 137 17.04 -4.72 9.73
N GLY A 138 16.66 -6.00 9.58
CA GLY A 138 17.09 -6.81 8.42
C GLY A 138 15.95 -7.37 7.59
N GLY A 139 14.72 -7.30 8.09
CA GLY A 139 13.54 -7.79 7.38
C GLY A 139 13.45 -9.30 7.25
N ASP A 140 14.47 -10.06 7.62
CA ASP A 140 14.55 -11.55 7.58
C ASP A 140 14.05 -12.14 6.24
N GLY A 141 14.19 -11.38 5.15
CA GLY A 141 13.77 -11.75 3.81
C GLY A 141 12.25 -11.83 3.60
N TRP A 142 11.44 -11.33 4.54
CA TRP A 142 10.00 -11.33 4.41
C TRP A 142 9.52 -10.41 3.28
N LEU A 143 8.62 -10.94 2.45
CA LEU A 143 7.94 -10.22 1.39
C LEU A 143 6.48 -10.64 1.33
N ARG A 144 5.64 -9.82 0.71
CA ARG A 144 4.23 -10.10 0.48
C ARG A 144 4.02 -10.54 -0.96
N LEU A 145 3.40 -11.70 -1.13
CA LEU A 145 2.97 -12.25 -2.42
C LEU A 145 1.50 -11.89 -2.63
N LEU A 146 1.21 -11.24 -3.73
CA LEU A 146 -0.13 -10.92 -4.18
C LEU A 146 -0.44 -11.81 -5.38
N THR A 147 -1.37 -12.75 -5.22
CA THR A 147 -1.78 -13.68 -6.27
C THR A 147 -3.18 -13.31 -6.74
N PHE A 148 -3.30 -12.85 -7.97
CA PHE A 148 -4.60 -12.69 -8.63
C PHE A 148 -5.10 -14.09 -9.02
N GLU A 149 -6.20 -14.51 -8.43
CA GLU A 149 -6.75 -15.84 -8.66
C GLU A 149 -7.43 -15.95 -10.04
N PRO A 150 -7.56 -17.18 -10.58
CA PRO A 150 -8.15 -17.38 -11.90
C PRO A 150 -9.63 -16.96 -12.03
N ASP A 151 -10.32 -16.74 -10.91
CA ASP A 151 -11.71 -16.26 -10.90
C ASP A 151 -11.85 -14.78 -11.32
N GLY A 152 -10.72 -14.08 -11.50
CA GLY A 152 -10.65 -12.68 -11.90
C GLY A 152 -11.09 -11.67 -10.82
N ARG A 153 -11.44 -12.14 -9.64
CA ARG A 153 -11.97 -11.33 -8.54
C ARG A 153 -11.10 -11.40 -7.28
N THR A 154 -10.64 -12.58 -6.94
CA THR A 154 -9.95 -12.82 -5.68
C THR A 154 -8.48 -12.43 -5.79
N LEU A 155 -8.01 -11.63 -4.83
CA LEU A 155 -6.60 -11.37 -4.58
C LEU A 155 -6.19 -12.08 -3.30
N SER A 156 -5.40 -13.13 -3.41
CA SER A 156 -4.79 -13.81 -2.28
C SER A 156 -3.51 -13.10 -1.84
N VAL A 157 -3.44 -12.82 -0.54
CA VAL A 157 -2.29 -12.17 0.11
C VAL A 157 -1.59 -13.19 1.00
N ARG A 158 -0.31 -13.43 0.76
CA ARG A 158 0.52 -14.33 1.57
C ARG A 158 1.84 -13.66 1.92
N THR A 159 2.34 -13.92 3.11
CA THR A 159 3.66 -13.45 3.53
C THR A 159 4.64 -14.61 3.55
N PHE A 160 5.75 -14.44 2.86
CA PHE A 160 6.73 -15.47 2.57
C PHE A 160 8.15 -14.93 2.72
N SER A 161 9.08 -15.77 3.19
CA SER A 161 10.50 -15.43 3.25
C SER A 161 11.34 -16.47 2.50
N PRO A 162 11.91 -16.12 1.33
CA PRO A 162 12.82 -16.99 0.60
C PRO A 162 14.14 -17.24 1.36
N LEU A 163 14.57 -16.29 2.19
CA LEU A 163 15.74 -16.45 3.05
C LEU A 163 15.54 -17.58 4.06
N ARG A 164 14.41 -17.52 4.79
CA ARG A 164 14.07 -18.54 5.79
C ARG A 164 13.85 -19.92 5.14
N LEU A 165 13.25 -19.97 3.94
CA LEU A 165 13.15 -21.21 3.18
C LEU A 165 14.52 -21.79 2.87
N LYS A 166 15.47 -20.98 2.39
CA LYS A 166 16.85 -21.40 2.13
C LYS A 166 17.54 -21.94 3.37
N GLU A 167 17.22 -21.39 4.54
CA GLU A 167 17.79 -21.78 5.84
C GLU A 167 17.04 -22.94 6.52
N GLY A 168 16.03 -23.52 5.88
CA GLY A 168 15.21 -24.61 6.45
C GLY A 168 14.34 -24.18 7.63
N ARG A 169 14.05 -22.89 7.75
CA ARG A 169 13.23 -22.29 8.81
C ARG A 169 11.77 -22.14 8.36
N PRO A 170 10.80 -21.99 9.30
CA PRO A 170 9.42 -21.61 8.94
C PRO A 170 9.43 -20.33 8.08
N HIS A 171 8.86 -20.41 6.89
CA HIS A 171 9.00 -19.38 5.85
C HIS A 171 7.68 -18.82 5.32
N TYR A 172 6.55 -19.25 5.85
CA TYR A 172 5.25 -18.62 5.70
C TYR A 172 4.80 -18.05 7.04
N TRP A 173 4.08 -16.94 6.98
CA TRP A 173 3.43 -16.35 8.14
C TRP A 173 1.93 -16.54 8.01
N ASP A 174 1.35 -17.39 8.88
CA ASP A 174 -0.04 -17.84 8.74
C ASP A 174 -1.03 -17.07 9.62
N ASP A 175 -0.59 -16.02 10.33
CA ASP A 175 -1.48 -15.12 11.04
C ASP A 175 -2.47 -14.44 10.08
N PRO A 176 -3.76 -14.29 10.44
CA PRO A 176 -4.77 -13.68 9.56
C PRO A 176 -4.45 -12.26 9.06
N SER A 177 -3.67 -11.49 9.79
CA SER A 177 -3.21 -10.16 9.34
C SER A 177 -2.10 -10.23 8.29
N TRP A 178 -1.46 -11.40 8.15
CA TRP A 178 -0.36 -11.65 7.23
C TRP A 178 -0.75 -12.53 6.04
N ARG A 179 -1.85 -13.27 6.19
CA ARG A 179 -2.40 -14.16 5.16
C ARG A 179 -3.91 -14.03 5.10
N PHE A 180 -4.43 -13.52 4.00
CA PHE A 180 -5.86 -13.31 3.78
C PHE A 180 -6.17 -13.22 2.28
N ALA A 181 -7.43 -13.10 1.93
CA ALA A 181 -7.88 -12.82 0.57
C ALA A 181 -8.87 -11.66 0.58
N VAL A 182 -8.93 -10.92 -0.53
CA VAL A 182 -9.88 -9.83 -0.75
C VAL A 182 -10.58 -10.02 -2.09
N ASP A 183 -11.81 -9.51 -2.19
CA ASP A 183 -12.58 -9.46 -3.43
C ASP A 183 -12.36 -8.11 -4.12
N LEU A 184 -11.76 -8.12 -5.29
CA LEU A 184 -11.52 -6.91 -6.09
C LEU A 184 -12.76 -6.44 -6.85
N GLY A 185 -13.86 -7.15 -6.75
CA GLY A 185 -15.08 -6.92 -7.52
C GLY A 185 -14.92 -7.21 -9.02
N GLY A 186 -16.01 -7.25 -9.70
CA GLY A 186 -16.05 -7.43 -11.16
C GLY A 186 -15.95 -6.11 -11.90
#